data_8c8b94499d11af18ace8f3e4cb8db490
#
_entry.id   8c8b94499d11af18ace8f3e4cb8db490
#
_cell.length_a   1.000
_cell.length_b   1.000
_cell.length_c   1.000
_cell.angle_alpha   90.00
_cell.angle_beta   90.00
_cell.angle_gamma   90.00
#
_symmetry.space_group_name_H-M   'P 1'
#
loop_
_entity.id
_entity.type
_entity.pdbx_description
1 polymer ?
#
loop_
_entity_poly.entity_id
_entity_poly.type
_entity_poly.pdbx_seq_one_letter_code
_entity_poly.pdbx_strand_id
1 'polypeptide(L)'
;VTQPNQSTLARKWTVEVNTNGAPANFAAPTWTTIKGLYDFTPDNIIPKLEDDNVYEDTGWTGKTKVSLNWTATLKLMRRTVPTDVTSYDAGQEKLRALGRAFGPAAVGDFRWYDRDGGPEAFRGWGNVNWSNDGGSVTDLEKVTVVLDGKGPNTIITNPNAPAGVAPSVTSVTPATCPAASTPGFLTVVKGDYFTGTTSMVIGATAITQFTVIDRYTIVASLPTKTAGTYDIRVTNATGQSAIVAADSFIVT
;
A
#
# COMPACT_ATOMS: atom_id res chain seq x y z
N VAL A 1 -17.77 -20.74 -9.55
CA VAL A 1 -18.41 -20.00 -8.45
C VAL A 1 -17.39 -19.02 -7.94
N THR A 2 -17.59 -17.70 -8.18
CA THR A 2 -16.77 -16.64 -7.61
C THR A 2 -16.99 -16.61 -6.10
N GLN A 3 -15.92 -16.67 -5.32
CA GLN A 3 -16.03 -16.47 -3.87
C GLN A 3 -16.50 -15.02 -3.59
N PRO A 4 -17.41 -14.81 -2.64
CA PRO A 4 -17.78 -13.46 -2.23
C PRO A 4 -16.59 -12.75 -1.61
N ASN A 5 -16.52 -11.43 -1.79
CA ASN A 5 -15.51 -10.61 -1.15
C ASN A 5 -15.55 -10.80 0.37
N GLN A 6 -14.39 -10.96 0.98
CA GLN A 6 -14.28 -11.10 2.43
C GLN A 6 -14.18 -9.73 3.10
N SER A 7 -14.88 -9.57 4.23
CA SER A 7 -14.77 -8.37 5.05
C SER A 7 -13.39 -8.30 5.71
N THR A 8 -12.78 -7.11 5.70
CA THR A 8 -11.51 -6.86 6.39
C THR A 8 -11.75 -6.48 7.85
N LEU A 9 -10.85 -6.89 8.75
CA LEU A 9 -10.94 -6.55 10.16
C LEU A 9 -10.29 -5.19 10.44
N ALA A 10 -10.91 -4.37 11.27
CA ALA A 10 -10.38 -3.05 11.65
C ALA A 10 -9.00 -3.11 12.35
N ARG A 11 -8.65 -4.24 12.98
CA ARG A 11 -7.36 -4.46 13.66
C ARG A 11 -6.15 -4.59 12.72
N LYS A 12 -6.32 -4.37 11.43
CA LYS A 12 -5.26 -4.49 10.41
C LYS A 12 -4.18 -3.39 10.46
N TRP A 13 -4.43 -2.30 11.16
CA TRP A 13 -3.57 -1.12 11.11
C TRP A 13 -2.30 -1.24 11.95
N THR A 14 -1.19 -0.89 11.35
CA THR A 14 0.06 -0.51 12.01
C THR A 14 0.26 0.99 11.86
N VAL A 15 0.58 1.67 12.95
CA VAL A 15 0.88 3.10 12.96
C VAL A 15 2.30 3.30 13.46
N GLU A 16 3.07 4.12 12.76
CA GLU A 16 4.45 4.42 13.10
C GLU A 16 4.69 5.93 13.12
N VAL A 17 5.61 6.34 13.96
CA VAL A 17 6.11 7.71 14.06
C VAL A 17 7.59 7.76 13.71
N ASN A 18 7.97 8.79 12.98
CA ASN A 18 9.38 9.08 12.71
C ASN A 18 10.05 9.63 13.98
N THR A 19 11.05 8.92 14.49
CA THR A 19 11.82 9.32 15.66
C THR A 19 13.08 10.13 15.33
N ASN A 20 13.42 10.28 14.05
CA ASN A 20 14.64 10.95 13.58
C ASN A 20 14.55 12.49 13.59
N GLY A 21 14.04 13.07 14.70
CA GLY A 21 14.18 14.51 14.97
C GLY A 21 13.24 15.45 14.21
N ALA A 22 13.71 16.67 13.96
CA ALA A 22 12.96 17.81 13.44
C ALA A 22 12.52 17.63 11.96
N PRO A 23 11.59 18.48 11.46
CA PRO A 23 11.09 18.41 10.08
C PRO A 23 12.16 18.32 8.98
N ALA A 24 13.35 18.86 9.22
CA ALA A 24 14.48 18.78 8.28
C ALA A 24 14.95 17.33 7.99
N ASN A 25 14.66 16.39 8.87
CA ASN A 25 15.09 14.98 8.75
C ASN A 25 13.98 14.05 8.21
N PHE A 26 12.88 14.59 7.70
CA PHE A 26 11.80 13.77 7.12
C PHE A 26 12.21 13.08 5.82
N ALA A 27 13.32 13.46 5.20
CA ALA A 27 13.87 12.78 4.03
C ALA A 27 14.49 11.41 4.34
N ALA A 28 15.01 11.24 5.58
CA ALA A 28 15.60 9.98 6.06
C ALA A 28 14.94 9.55 7.38
N PRO A 29 13.67 9.09 7.34
CA PRO A 29 12.91 8.79 8.54
C PRO A 29 13.42 7.51 9.22
N THR A 30 13.42 7.53 10.56
CA THR A 30 13.56 6.33 11.39
C THR A 30 12.21 6.00 12.01
N TRP A 31 11.59 4.95 11.52
CA TRP A 31 10.25 4.58 11.90
C TRP A 31 10.21 3.75 13.17
N THR A 32 9.34 4.13 14.10
CA THR A 32 9.10 3.41 15.34
C THR A 32 7.61 3.12 15.46
N THR A 33 7.25 1.85 15.61
CA THR A 33 5.87 1.42 15.77
C THR A 33 5.30 1.90 17.10
N ILE A 34 4.09 2.44 17.06
CA ILE A 34 3.33 2.85 18.25
C ILE A 34 2.59 1.61 18.77
N LYS A 35 3.03 1.09 19.91
CA LYS A 35 2.42 -0.09 20.55
C LYS A 35 1.25 0.29 21.45
N GLY A 36 0.43 -0.71 21.79
CA GLY A 36 -0.71 -0.51 22.68
C GLY A 36 -1.96 0.05 21.99
N LEU A 37 -1.95 0.17 20.68
CA LEU A 37 -3.09 0.61 19.87
C LEU A 37 -4.24 -0.40 20.00
N TYR A 38 -5.41 0.06 20.48
CA TYR A 38 -6.61 -0.76 20.58
C TYR A 38 -7.78 -0.24 19.73
N ASP A 39 -7.73 1.04 19.33
CA ASP A 39 -8.70 1.63 18.41
C ASP A 39 -7.97 2.66 17.54
N PHE A 40 -8.28 2.67 16.26
CA PHE A 40 -7.69 3.57 15.29
C PHE A 40 -8.71 3.98 14.24
N THR A 41 -8.91 5.28 14.12
CA THR A 41 -9.70 5.88 13.05
C THR A 41 -8.73 6.59 12.11
N PRO A 42 -8.38 5.95 10.97
CA PRO A 42 -7.49 6.56 10.00
C PRO A 42 -8.22 7.64 9.19
N ASP A 43 -7.46 8.58 8.69
CA ASP A 43 -7.70 9.33 7.46
C ASP A 43 -9.10 9.96 7.33
N ASN A 44 -9.51 10.69 8.34
CA ASN A 44 -10.73 11.50 8.23
C ASN A 44 -10.41 12.78 7.45
N ILE A 45 -10.74 12.80 6.15
CA ILE A 45 -10.57 13.96 5.27
C ILE A 45 -11.70 14.96 5.51
N ILE A 46 -11.35 16.15 5.96
CA ILE A 46 -12.29 17.22 6.30
C ILE A 46 -12.20 18.31 5.22
N PRO A 47 -13.20 18.44 4.34
CA PRO A 47 -13.25 19.53 3.37
C PRO A 47 -13.74 20.82 4.03
N LYS A 48 -13.08 21.94 3.73
CA LYS A 48 -13.69 23.26 3.93
C LYS A 48 -14.45 23.65 2.66
N LEU A 49 -15.73 23.92 2.83
CA LEU A 49 -16.63 24.34 1.75
C LEU A 49 -16.97 25.82 1.96
N GLU A 50 -16.92 26.60 0.89
CA GLU A 50 -17.39 27.99 0.86
C GLU A 50 -18.53 28.11 -0.12
N ASP A 51 -19.50 28.96 0.17
CA ASP A 51 -20.62 29.23 -0.72
C ASP A 51 -20.11 30.02 -1.95
N ASP A 52 -20.49 29.56 -3.15
CA ASP A 52 -20.12 30.17 -4.44
C ASP A 52 -21.35 30.67 -5.21
N ASN A 53 -22.42 31.00 -4.49
CA ASN A 53 -23.67 31.48 -5.06
C ASN A 53 -23.53 32.87 -5.68
N VAL A 54 -24.10 33.07 -6.85
CA VAL A 54 -24.19 34.36 -7.56
C VAL A 54 -25.67 34.71 -7.86
N TYR A 55 -25.92 35.95 -8.21
CA TYR A 55 -27.27 36.43 -8.46
C TYR A 55 -27.98 35.76 -9.66
N GLU A 56 -27.19 35.17 -10.56
CA GLU A 56 -27.67 34.42 -11.73
C GLU A 56 -28.16 33.01 -11.40
N ASP A 57 -27.87 32.52 -10.19
CA ASP A 57 -28.31 31.20 -9.74
C ASP A 57 -29.79 31.13 -9.56
N THR A 58 -30.45 30.16 -10.16
CA THR A 58 -31.90 29.99 -10.20
C THR A 58 -32.48 29.35 -8.92
N GLY A 59 -31.98 29.75 -7.75
CA GLY A 59 -32.48 29.29 -6.44
C GLY A 59 -31.84 28.01 -5.90
N TRP A 60 -30.81 27.47 -6.58
CA TRP A 60 -29.99 26.38 -6.07
C TRP A 60 -28.70 26.96 -5.46
N THR A 61 -28.30 26.44 -4.31
CA THR A 61 -27.05 26.85 -3.64
C THR A 61 -25.92 25.95 -4.07
N GLY A 62 -24.78 26.54 -4.48
CA GLY A 62 -23.52 25.86 -4.79
C GLY A 62 -22.52 25.98 -3.64
N LYS A 63 -21.59 25.02 -3.53
CA LYS A 63 -20.47 25.09 -2.61
C LYS A 63 -19.19 24.59 -3.26
N THR A 64 -18.15 25.41 -3.22
CA THR A 64 -16.82 25.05 -3.71
C THR A 64 -15.92 24.58 -2.56
N LYS A 65 -15.21 23.48 -2.80
CA LYS A 65 -14.21 22.95 -1.86
C LYS A 65 -12.93 23.78 -1.97
N VAL A 66 -12.63 24.61 -0.95
CA VAL A 66 -11.50 25.53 -0.96
C VAL A 66 -10.26 25.00 -0.26
N SER A 67 -10.40 24.04 0.65
CA SER A 67 -9.27 23.37 1.28
C SER A 67 -9.65 21.98 1.80
N LEU A 68 -8.61 21.19 2.08
CA LEU A 68 -8.72 19.89 2.75
C LEU A 68 -7.83 19.87 3.98
N ASN A 69 -8.31 19.26 5.03
CA ASN A 69 -7.53 18.83 6.18
C ASN A 69 -7.76 17.34 6.41
N TRP A 70 -6.88 16.71 7.17
CA TRP A 70 -7.07 15.32 7.60
C TRP A 70 -6.79 15.18 9.09
N THR A 71 -7.48 14.26 9.72
CA THR A 71 -7.22 13.88 11.11
C THR A 71 -7.15 12.36 11.21
N ALA A 72 -6.36 11.88 12.17
CA ALA A 72 -6.37 10.47 12.54
C ALA A 72 -6.42 10.36 14.07
N THR A 73 -7.24 9.46 14.57
CA THR A 73 -7.41 9.27 16.02
C THR A 73 -6.89 7.91 16.44
N LEU A 74 -5.97 7.91 17.41
CA LEU A 74 -5.41 6.71 18.02
C LEU A 74 -5.88 6.62 19.47
N LYS A 75 -6.39 5.45 19.87
CA LYS A 75 -6.60 5.15 21.29
C LYS A 75 -5.61 4.10 21.74
N LEU A 76 -4.84 4.45 22.74
CA LEU A 76 -3.68 3.69 23.20
C LEU A 76 -3.86 3.25 24.66
N MET A 77 -3.47 2.02 24.95
CA MET A 77 -3.17 1.59 26.32
C MET A 77 -1.70 1.90 26.59
N ARG A 78 -1.41 2.56 27.69
CA ARG A 78 -0.04 2.83 28.13
C ARG A 78 0.67 1.50 28.41
N ARG A 79 1.86 1.34 27.86
CA ARG A 79 2.65 0.13 28.01
C ARG A 79 4.09 0.45 28.40
N THR A 80 4.59 -0.28 29.37
CA THR A 80 6.02 -0.30 29.70
C THR A 80 6.76 -1.32 28.86
N VAL A 81 8.07 -1.16 28.75
CA VAL A 81 8.93 -2.13 28.10
C VAL A 81 9.01 -3.41 28.94
N PRO A 82 8.85 -4.62 28.37
CA PRO A 82 8.80 -5.86 29.15
C PRO A 82 10.05 -6.10 30.02
N THR A 83 11.21 -5.60 29.60
CA THR A 83 12.49 -5.74 30.32
C THR A 83 12.77 -4.60 31.28
N ASP A 84 11.97 -3.52 31.26
CA ASP A 84 12.13 -2.33 32.10
C ASP A 84 10.77 -1.67 32.34
N VAL A 85 10.17 -1.96 33.47
CA VAL A 85 8.86 -1.40 33.87
C VAL A 85 8.88 0.11 34.15
N THR A 86 10.05 0.73 34.19
CA THR A 86 10.20 2.17 34.37
C THR A 86 10.21 2.94 33.04
N SER A 87 10.39 2.23 31.94
CA SER A 87 10.44 2.79 30.58
C SER A 87 9.16 2.49 29.82
N TYR A 88 8.57 3.52 29.24
CA TYR A 88 7.39 3.40 28.36
C TYR A 88 7.79 3.09 26.91
N ASP A 89 6.82 2.65 26.12
CA ASP A 89 7.00 2.41 24.69
C ASP A 89 7.51 3.66 23.97
N ALA A 90 8.59 3.51 23.19
CA ALA A 90 9.28 4.62 22.53
C ALA A 90 8.39 5.38 21.53
N GLY A 91 7.48 4.69 20.83
CA GLY A 91 6.53 5.31 19.93
C GLY A 91 5.53 6.19 20.69
N GLN A 92 5.02 5.72 21.84
CA GLN A 92 4.12 6.49 22.70
C GLN A 92 4.82 7.70 23.30
N GLU A 93 6.06 7.57 23.78
CA GLU A 93 6.82 8.69 24.35
C GLU A 93 7.17 9.75 23.31
N LYS A 94 7.43 9.33 22.05
CA LYS A 94 7.59 10.29 20.94
C LYS A 94 6.32 11.09 20.68
N LEU A 95 5.14 10.45 20.67
CA LEU A 95 3.85 11.16 20.55
C LEU A 95 3.64 12.15 21.70
N ARG A 96 3.92 11.71 22.94
CA ARG A 96 3.79 12.56 24.12
C ARG A 96 4.73 13.76 24.09
N ALA A 97 5.96 13.56 23.60
CA ALA A 97 6.93 14.65 23.45
C ALA A 97 6.46 15.66 22.38
N LEU A 98 5.97 15.18 21.23
CA LEU A 98 5.39 16.04 20.17
C LEU A 98 4.17 16.81 20.69
N GLY A 99 3.28 16.20 21.48
CA GLY A 99 2.11 16.86 22.07
C GLY A 99 2.44 17.95 23.10
N ARG A 100 3.69 18.00 23.57
CA ARG A 100 4.18 19.04 24.50
C ARG A 100 5.08 20.08 23.83
N ALA A 101 5.43 19.85 22.57
CA ALA A 101 6.32 20.76 21.81
C ALA A 101 5.52 21.92 21.20
N PHE A 102 6.24 22.95 20.75
CA PHE A 102 5.67 24.14 20.11
C PHE A 102 6.32 24.40 18.75
N GLY A 103 5.57 25.07 17.88
CA GLY A 103 6.05 25.50 16.58
C GLY A 103 6.48 24.33 15.67
N PRO A 104 7.54 24.48 14.90
CA PRO A 104 8.00 23.44 13.98
C PRO A 104 8.38 22.12 14.66
N ALA A 105 8.82 22.16 15.93
CA ALA A 105 9.19 20.98 16.71
C ALA A 105 7.98 20.12 17.14
N ALA A 106 6.76 20.67 17.10
CA ALA A 106 5.52 19.98 17.41
C ALA A 106 5.03 19.12 16.24
N VAL A 107 5.57 19.31 15.04
CA VAL A 107 5.16 18.58 13.84
C VAL A 107 5.83 17.20 13.80
N GLY A 108 5.01 16.16 13.83
CA GLY A 108 5.44 14.78 13.64
C GLY A 108 5.26 14.33 12.20
N ASP A 109 5.99 13.27 11.85
CA ASP A 109 5.86 12.56 10.60
C ASP A 109 5.34 11.15 10.92
N PHE A 110 4.23 10.77 10.33
CA PHE A 110 3.50 9.55 10.65
C PHE A 110 3.27 8.75 9.38
N ARG A 111 3.22 7.43 9.53
CA ARG A 111 2.67 6.54 8.51
C ARG A 111 1.79 5.49 9.16
N TRP A 112 0.76 5.11 8.43
CA TRP A 112 -0.14 4.03 8.84
C TRP A 112 -0.47 3.17 7.63
N TYR A 113 -0.52 1.88 7.85
CA TYR A 113 -0.66 0.94 6.77
C TYR A 113 -1.24 -0.40 7.25
N ASP A 114 -1.76 -1.16 6.30
CA ASP A 114 -2.23 -2.52 6.54
C ASP A 114 -1.05 -3.43 6.88
N ARG A 115 -1.04 -3.96 8.13
CA ARG A 115 0.04 -4.83 8.62
C ARG A 115 0.14 -6.15 7.87
N ASP A 116 -0.96 -6.59 7.21
CA ASP A 116 -1.03 -7.85 6.48
C ASP A 116 -0.61 -7.65 4.99
N GLY A 117 -0.07 -6.47 4.64
CA GLY A 117 0.46 -6.16 3.32
C GLY A 117 -0.57 -5.70 2.30
N GLY A 118 -1.80 -5.40 2.73
CA GLY A 118 -2.84 -4.84 1.86
C GLY A 118 -2.46 -3.50 1.23
N PRO A 119 -3.23 -3.01 0.24
CA PRO A 119 -2.86 -1.84 -0.56
C PRO A 119 -2.97 -0.51 0.19
N GLU A 120 -3.61 -0.50 1.35
CA GLU A 120 -3.83 0.74 2.12
C GLU A 120 -2.57 1.10 2.91
N ALA A 121 -1.91 2.17 2.52
CA ALA A 121 -0.76 2.74 3.21
C ALA A 121 -0.67 4.25 2.94
N PHE A 122 -0.50 5.02 3.99
CA PHE A 122 -0.52 6.47 3.97
C PHE A 122 0.62 7.03 4.80
N ARG A 123 1.06 8.24 4.44
CA ARG A 123 2.01 9.05 5.21
C ARG A 123 1.53 10.49 5.26
N GLY A 124 1.64 11.09 6.42
CA GLY A 124 1.27 12.49 6.61
C GLY A 124 2.04 13.15 7.75
N TRP A 125 2.16 14.46 7.67
CA TRP A 125 2.72 15.29 8.73
C TRP A 125 1.59 15.95 9.51
N GLY A 126 1.73 16.04 10.82
CA GLY A 126 0.69 16.63 11.64
C GLY A 126 1.16 17.01 13.04
N ASN A 127 0.34 17.81 13.70
CA ASN A 127 0.46 18.11 15.11
C ASN A 127 -0.16 16.99 15.94
N VAL A 128 0.32 16.82 17.16
CA VAL A 128 -0.15 15.78 18.08
C VAL A 128 -0.92 16.43 19.22
N ASN A 129 -2.17 16.04 19.38
CA ASN A 129 -2.98 16.37 20.56
C ASN A 129 -3.03 15.13 21.45
N TRP A 130 -2.35 15.19 22.59
CA TRP A 130 -2.27 14.10 23.56
C TRP A 130 -3.22 14.37 24.72
N SER A 131 -4.15 13.45 24.99
CA SER A 131 -5.09 13.51 26.10
C SER A 131 -5.07 12.20 26.89
N ASN A 132 -4.89 12.30 28.21
CA ASN A 132 -5.08 11.16 29.10
C ASN A 132 -6.58 11.00 29.36
N ASP A 133 -7.11 9.80 29.19
CA ASP A 133 -8.55 9.54 29.33
C ASP A 133 -9.00 9.47 30.82
N GLY A 134 -8.04 9.41 31.76
CA GLY A 134 -8.31 9.19 33.15
C GLY A 134 -8.70 7.72 33.45
N GLY A 135 -9.14 7.45 34.67
CA GLY A 135 -9.60 6.13 35.08
C GLY A 135 -9.64 5.94 36.59
N SER A 136 -10.28 4.88 37.03
CA SER A 136 -10.28 4.45 38.44
C SER A 136 -9.00 3.64 38.74
N VAL A 137 -8.78 3.32 40.01
CA VAL A 137 -7.60 2.56 40.44
C VAL A 137 -7.53 1.13 39.86
N THR A 138 -8.63 0.64 39.35
CA THR A 138 -8.73 -0.68 38.70
C THR A 138 -8.65 -0.63 37.18
N ASP A 139 -8.64 0.58 36.61
CA ASP A 139 -8.63 0.76 35.15
C ASP A 139 -7.20 0.74 34.59
N LEU A 140 -7.07 0.28 33.37
CA LEU A 140 -5.83 0.42 32.62
C LEU A 140 -5.66 1.88 32.16
N GLU A 141 -4.44 2.40 32.25
CA GLU A 141 -4.13 3.76 31.75
C GLU A 141 -4.35 3.82 30.23
N LYS A 142 -5.27 4.67 29.82
CA LYS A 142 -5.63 4.91 28.41
C LYS A 142 -5.34 6.34 28.00
N VAL A 143 -5.06 6.50 26.74
CA VAL A 143 -4.74 7.80 26.14
C VAL A 143 -5.40 7.89 24.77
N THR A 144 -6.00 9.02 24.50
CA THR A 144 -6.49 9.39 23.17
C THR A 144 -5.51 10.38 22.54
N VAL A 145 -5.06 10.05 21.33
CA VAL A 145 -4.16 10.90 20.56
C VAL A 145 -4.85 11.25 19.25
N VAL A 146 -4.97 12.55 18.98
CA VAL A 146 -5.46 13.05 17.70
C VAL A 146 -4.28 13.65 16.93
N LEU A 147 -4.10 13.18 15.71
CA LEU A 147 -3.17 13.73 14.74
C LEU A 147 -3.94 14.74 13.88
N ASP A 148 -3.55 16.01 13.92
CA ASP A 148 -4.09 17.07 13.07
C ASP A 148 -3.13 17.33 11.92
N GLY A 149 -3.59 17.10 10.69
CA GLY A 149 -2.79 17.21 9.50
C GLY A 149 -2.19 18.58 9.27
N LYS A 150 -0.93 18.60 8.84
CA LYS A 150 -0.23 19.82 8.37
C LYS A 150 0.26 19.57 6.95
N GLY A 151 -0.60 19.86 5.99
CA GLY A 151 -0.41 19.51 4.57
C GLY A 151 -1.10 18.19 4.20
N PRO A 152 -0.89 17.70 2.98
CA PRO A 152 -1.56 16.50 2.49
C PRO A 152 -1.05 15.24 3.18
N ASN A 153 -1.93 14.27 3.34
CA ASN A 153 -1.50 12.90 3.48
C ASN A 153 -1.32 12.29 2.08
N THR A 154 -0.33 11.44 1.94
CA THR A 154 0.04 10.82 0.66
C THR A 154 -0.11 9.30 0.74
N ILE A 155 -0.61 8.71 -0.32
CA ILE A 155 -0.60 7.26 -0.49
C ILE A 155 0.85 6.83 -0.73
N ILE A 156 1.30 5.83 0.01
CA ILE A 156 2.65 5.27 -0.11
C ILE A 156 2.59 3.77 -0.43
N THR A 157 3.70 3.20 -0.87
CA THR A 157 3.82 1.74 -0.94
C THR A 157 3.79 1.18 0.49
N ASN A 158 2.93 0.18 0.73
CA ASN A 158 2.84 -0.45 2.04
C ASN A 158 4.20 -1.08 2.41
N PRO A 159 4.79 -0.70 3.57
CA PRO A 159 6.06 -1.28 4.01
C PRO A 159 6.02 -2.80 4.23
N ASN A 160 4.85 -3.34 4.54
CA ASN A 160 4.61 -4.78 4.70
C ASN A 160 4.03 -5.43 3.44
N ALA A 161 3.94 -4.68 2.31
CA ALA A 161 3.57 -5.32 1.06
C ALA A 161 4.50 -6.53 0.85
N PRO A 162 3.94 -7.70 0.48
CA PRO A 162 4.78 -8.84 0.17
C PRO A 162 5.87 -8.37 -0.78
N ALA A 163 7.12 -8.62 -0.45
CA ALA A 163 8.24 -8.36 -1.36
C ALA A 163 7.80 -8.94 -2.71
N GLY A 164 7.82 -8.10 -3.73
CA GLY A 164 7.28 -8.47 -5.01
C GLY A 164 7.79 -9.86 -5.38
N VAL A 165 6.89 -10.75 -5.72
CA VAL A 165 7.23 -12.10 -6.13
C VAL A 165 7.37 -12.09 -7.65
N ALA A 166 8.46 -12.69 -8.15
CA ALA A 166 8.63 -12.90 -9.59
C ALA A 166 7.43 -13.71 -10.13
N PRO A 167 7.01 -13.48 -11.38
CA PRO A 167 5.92 -14.24 -11.96
C PRO A 167 6.23 -15.75 -11.98
N SER A 168 5.20 -16.56 -11.94
CA SER A 168 5.32 -18.00 -12.17
C SER A 168 4.39 -18.41 -13.29
N VAL A 169 4.87 -19.27 -14.22
CA VAL A 169 4.06 -19.82 -15.30
C VAL A 169 3.65 -21.25 -14.91
N THR A 170 2.37 -21.54 -14.99
CA THR A 170 1.80 -22.86 -14.65
C THR A 170 1.25 -23.61 -15.85
N SER A 171 0.93 -22.91 -16.95
CA SER A 171 0.55 -23.52 -18.23
C SER A 171 0.60 -22.51 -19.37
N VAL A 172 0.79 -23.03 -20.57
CA VAL A 172 0.69 -22.30 -21.84
C VAL A 172 -0.29 -23.07 -22.75
N THR A 173 -1.29 -22.36 -23.29
CA THR A 173 -2.35 -23.00 -24.08
C THR A 173 -2.75 -22.16 -25.29
N PRO A 174 -2.67 -22.65 -26.54
CA PRO A 174 -2.01 -23.89 -26.95
C PRO A 174 -0.50 -23.88 -26.62
N ALA A 175 0.08 -25.06 -26.37
CA ALA A 175 1.49 -25.25 -26.09
C ALA A 175 2.32 -25.55 -27.37
N THR A 176 1.65 -25.60 -28.52
CA THR A 176 2.28 -25.92 -29.81
C THR A 176 1.69 -25.07 -30.93
N CYS A 177 2.51 -24.74 -31.97
CA CYS A 177 2.01 -24.17 -33.20
C CYS A 177 2.94 -24.55 -34.37
N PRO A 178 2.43 -24.58 -35.63
CA PRO A 178 3.28 -24.66 -36.83
C PRO A 178 4.14 -23.40 -36.95
N ALA A 179 5.40 -23.56 -37.41
CA ALA A 179 6.31 -22.43 -37.65
C ALA A 179 5.72 -21.40 -38.64
N ALA A 180 4.97 -21.85 -39.63
CA ALA A 180 4.28 -21.00 -40.58
C ALA A 180 3.16 -20.15 -39.97
N SER A 181 2.68 -20.49 -38.78
CA SER A 181 1.64 -19.74 -38.07
C SER A 181 2.19 -18.59 -37.19
N THR A 182 3.52 -18.54 -37.04
CA THR A 182 4.19 -17.36 -36.44
C THR A 182 4.61 -16.41 -37.59
N PRO A 183 4.49 -15.07 -37.44
CA PRO A 183 4.04 -14.30 -36.28
C PRO A 183 2.49 -14.22 -36.15
N GLY A 184 2.05 -13.85 -34.97
CA GLY A 184 0.67 -13.54 -34.71
C GLY A 184 -0.14 -14.68 -34.05
N PHE A 185 0.47 -15.84 -33.82
CA PHE A 185 -0.18 -16.93 -33.12
C PHE A 185 -0.51 -16.56 -31.67
N LEU A 186 -1.77 -16.71 -31.31
CA LEU A 186 -2.24 -16.35 -29.96
C LEU A 186 -2.11 -17.55 -29.01
N THR A 187 -1.51 -17.29 -27.86
CA THR A 187 -1.45 -18.25 -26.75
C THR A 187 -1.88 -17.59 -25.44
N VAL A 188 -2.49 -18.39 -24.58
CA VAL A 188 -2.87 -17.99 -23.24
C VAL A 188 -1.84 -18.56 -22.25
N VAL A 189 -1.20 -17.69 -21.51
CA VAL A 189 -0.25 -18.04 -20.45
C VAL A 189 -0.97 -17.91 -19.12
N LYS A 190 -0.98 -18.99 -18.33
CA LYS A 190 -1.54 -18.98 -16.98
C LYS A 190 -0.43 -19.15 -15.94
N GLY A 191 -0.66 -18.55 -14.77
CA GLY A 191 0.31 -18.58 -13.71
C GLY A 191 -0.10 -17.73 -12.52
N ASP A 192 0.86 -17.09 -11.88
CA ASP A 192 0.62 -16.18 -10.76
C ASP A 192 1.53 -14.95 -10.85
N TYR A 193 1.12 -13.86 -10.17
CA TYR A 193 1.85 -12.59 -10.08
C TYR A 193 2.07 -11.87 -11.42
N PHE A 194 1.15 -11.97 -12.34
CA PHE A 194 1.21 -11.31 -13.64
C PHE A 194 0.86 -9.82 -13.61
N THR A 195 0.25 -9.34 -12.53
CA THR A 195 0.01 -7.90 -12.37
C THR A 195 1.33 -7.13 -12.38
N GLY A 196 1.42 -6.08 -13.21
CA GLY A 196 2.65 -5.32 -13.38
C GLY A 196 3.71 -5.99 -14.25
N THR A 197 3.33 -6.95 -15.12
CA THR A 197 4.21 -7.49 -16.16
C THR A 197 4.76 -6.37 -17.02
N THR A 198 6.10 -6.30 -17.12
CA THR A 198 6.83 -5.30 -17.90
C THR A 198 7.32 -5.84 -19.24
N SER A 199 7.59 -7.13 -19.34
CA SER A 199 8.02 -7.79 -20.58
C SER A 199 7.74 -9.28 -20.59
N MET A 200 7.69 -9.86 -21.79
CA MET A 200 7.61 -11.29 -22.04
C MET A 200 8.60 -11.70 -23.10
N VAL A 201 9.08 -12.93 -23.03
CA VAL A 201 9.97 -13.52 -24.03
C VAL A 201 9.56 -14.95 -24.36
N ILE A 202 9.88 -15.41 -25.61
CA ILE A 202 9.86 -16.81 -26.02
C ILE A 202 11.28 -17.22 -26.39
N GLY A 203 11.93 -18.03 -25.57
CA GLY A 203 13.36 -18.20 -25.58
C GLY A 203 14.07 -16.88 -25.37
N ALA A 204 14.89 -16.43 -26.35
CA ALA A 204 15.57 -15.13 -26.30
C ALA A 204 14.83 -14.00 -27.04
N THR A 205 13.67 -14.27 -27.65
CA THR A 205 12.96 -13.29 -28.48
C THR A 205 11.84 -12.62 -27.70
N ALA A 206 11.80 -11.28 -27.72
CA ALA A 206 10.76 -10.52 -27.06
C ALA A 206 9.37 -10.76 -27.68
N ILE A 207 8.38 -10.94 -26.83
CA ILE A 207 6.97 -10.91 -27.20
C ILE A 207 6.50 -9.47 -26.95
N THR A 208 6.28 -8.71 -28.01
CA THR A 208 5.95 -7.28 -27.93
C THR A 208 4.45 -7.02 -27.84
N GLN A 209 3.62 -8.00 -28.20
CA GLN A 209 2.17 -7.91 -28.17
C GLN A 209 1.61 -8.90 -27.14
N PHE A 210 1.26 -8.40 -25.99
CA PHE A 210 0.60 -9.17 -24.93
C PHE A 210 -0.36 -8.28 -24.14
N THR A 211 -1.36 -8.90 -23.55
CA THR A 211 -2.33 -8.23 -22.66
C THR A 211 -2.47 -9.04 -21.37
N VAL A 212 -2.24 -8.39 -20.24
CA VAL A 212 -2.50 -8.95 -18.93
C VAL A 212 -4.01 -8.81 -18.68
N ILE A 213 -4.72 -9.94 -18.63
CA ILE A 213 -6.16 -9.99 -18.38
C ILE A 213 -6.45 -9.85 -16.88
N ASP A 214 -5.70 -10.58 -16.07
CA ASP A 214 -5.78 -10.58 -14.62
C ASP A 214 -4.45 -11.05 -13.99
N ARG A 215 -4.42 -11.19 -12.66
CA ARG A 215 -3.24 -11.66 -11.93
C ARG A 215 -2.73 -13.03 -12.40
N TYR A 216 -3.60 -13.85 -13.01
CA TYR A 216 -3.34 -15.25 -13.31
C TYR A 216 -3.28 -15.54 -14.81
N THR A 217 -3.60 -14.57 -15.68
CA THR A 217 -3.83 -14.82 -17.11
C THR A 217 -3.24 -13.72 -17.97
N ILE A 218 -2.42 -14.11 -18.94
CA ILE A 218 -1.93 -13.24 -20.02
C ILE A 218 -2.31 -13.87 -21.37
N VAL A 219 -2.75 -13.04 -22.31
CA VAL A 219 -2.88 -13.41 -23.73
C VAL A 219 -1.71 -12.79 -24.48
N ALA A 220 -0.96 -13.59 -25.22
CA ALA A 220 0.22 -13.15 -25.94
C ALA A 220 0.16 -13.57 -27.42
N SER A 221 0.64 -12.68 -28.28
CA SER A 221 0.82 -12.92 -29.71
C SER A 221 2.29 -13.21 -29.95
N LEU A 222 2.58 -14.41 -30.47
CA LEU A 222 3.96 -14.87 -30.62
C LEU A 222 4.68 -14.18 -31.81
N PRO A 223 5.97 -13.82 -31.66
CA PRO A 223 6.81 -13.35 -32.75
C PRO A 223 7.20 -14.52 -33.67
N THR A 224 7.78 -14.20 -34.83
CA THR A 224 8.30 -15.21 -35.73
C THR A 224 9.31 -16.13 -35.05
N LYS A 225 9.11 -17.44 -35.17
CA LYS A 225 9.98 -18.49 -34.62
C LYS A 225 10.20 -19.61 -35.62
N THR A 226 11.39 -20.19 -35.60
CA THR A 226 11.72 -21.45 -36.30
C THR A 226 11.25 -22.65 -35.48
N ALA A 227 11.16 -23.81 -36.10
CA ALA A 227 10.85 -25.05 -35.40
C ALA A 227 11.83 -25.28 -34.24
N GLY A 228 11.30 -25.67 -33.11
CA GLY A 228 12.07 -25.87 -31.87
C GLY A 228 11.22 -25.78 -30.60
N THR A 229 11.83 -26.09 -29.46
CA THR A 229 11.20 -25.97 -28.15
C THR A 229 11.75 -24.71 -27.45
N TYR A 230 10.85 -23.90 -26.90
CA TYR A 230 11.16 -22.62 -26.28
C TYR A 230 10.40 -22.47 -24.99
N ASP A 231 10.98 -21.73 -24.01
CA ASP A 231 10.31 -21.37 -22.78
C ASP A 231 9.65 -19.98 -22.95
N ILE A 232 8.41 -19.83 -22.49
CA ILE A 232 7.72 -18.54 -22.42
C ILE A 232 7.88 -18.00 -21.01
N ARG A 233 8.60 -16.89 -20.90
CA ARG A 233 8.91 -16.27 -19.60
C ARG A 233 8.29 -14.90 -19.48
N VAL A 234 7.82 -14.60 -18.29
CA VAL A 234 7.15 -13.35 -17.91
C VAL A 234 8.04 -12.60 -16.93
N THR A 235 8.16 -11.28 -17.08
CA THR A 235 8.96 -10.41 -16.20
C THR A 235 8.07 -9.34 -15.59
N ASN A 236 8.17 -9.13 -14.28
CA ASN A 236 7.62 -7.98 -13.59
C ASN A 236 8.75 -7.17 -12.91
N ALA A 237 8.41 -6.15 -12.12
CA ALA A 237 9.40 -5.30 -11.44
C ALA A 237 10.32 -6.08 -10.47
N THR A 238 9.91 -7.27 -10.02
CA THR A 238 10.67 -8.11 -9.09
C THR A 238 11.66 -9.02 -9.78
N GLY A 239 11.33 -9.48 -10.98
CA GLY A 239 12.18 -10.39 -11.73
C GLY A 239 11.44 -11.16 -12.82
N GLN A 240 12.14 -12.09 -13.43
CA GLN A 240 11.64 -12.96 -14.47
C GLN A 240 11.21 -14.32 -13.90
N SER A 241 10.16 -14.93 -14.47
CA SER A 241 9.70 -16.28 -14.08
C SER A 241 10.83 -17.32 -14.24
N ALA A 242 10.85 -18.30 -13.34
CA ALA A 242 11.75 -19.45 -13.46
C ALA A 242 11.38 -20.28 -14.69
N ILE A 243 12.36 -20.97 -15.28
CA ILE A 243 12.12 -21.96 -16.34
C ILE A 243 11.59 -23.23 -15.69
N VAL A 244 10.45 -23.68 -16.16
CA VAL A 244 9.75 -24.89 -15.67
C VAL A 244 9.18 -25.66 -16.86
N ALA A 245 8.84 -26.94 -16.69
CA ALA A 245 8.24 -27.70 -17.79
C ALA A 245 6.90 -27.14 -18.30
N ALA A 246 6.21 -26.38 -17.46
CA ALA A 246 4.88 -25.82 -17.74
C ALA A 246 4.91 -24.59 -18.67
N ASP A 247 6.07 -23.94 -18.86
CA ASP A 247 6.26 -22.75 -19.71
C ASP A 247 6.78 -23.11 -21.11
N SER A 248 6.98 -24.42 -21.37
CA SER A 248 7.49 -24.94 -22.63
C SER A 248 6.48 -24.78 -23.77
N PHE A 249 6.95 -24.24 -24.88
CA PHE A 249 6.19 -24.04 -26.11
C PHE A 249 6.93 -24.65 -27.29
N ILE A 250 6.23 -25.49 -28.09
CA ILE A 250 6.84 -26.20 -29.23
C ILE A 250 6.37 -25.57 -30.54
N VAL A 251 7.33 -25.15 -31.36
CA VAL A 251 7.10 -24.73 -32.75
C VAL A 251 7.50 -25.88 -33.65
N THR A 252 6.55 -26.37 -34.47
CA THR A 252 6.72 -27.53 -35.37
C THR A 252 6.84 -27.14 -36.83
#